data_d096d19e0078464ae403281c721f9d6b
#
_entry.id   d096d19e0078464ae403281c721f9d6b
#
_cell.length_a   1.000
_cell.length_b   1.000
_cell.length_c   1.000
_cell.angle_alpha   90.00
_cell.angle_beta   90.00
_cell.angle_gamma   90.00
#
_symmetry.space_group_name_H-M   'P 1'
#
loop_
_entity.id
_entity.type
_entity.pdbx_description
1 polymer ?
#
loop_
_entity_poly.entity_id
_entity_poly.type
_entity_poly.pdbx_seq_one_letter_code
_entity_poly.pdbx_strand_id
1 'polypeptide(L)'
;MIAARIRISSLFALFLGFMLLVCCTIPVQAASEAAAKPVAIEQYKDTAKAMVHGFAAGLGGALANVKNEKDRINLIRSFVAPVRFYSDNSGYFYVYDSKCVNVAHAVQKDLQGKNLYDYKDAKGKYVIRALLEASKKGGGFVDFYWVKPGSKEQAPKLGYVEPIPGTDYFIGTGVYLP
;
A
#
# COMPACT_ATOMS: atom_id res chain seq x y z
N MET A 1 -33.94 73.75 -26.87
CA MET A 1 -34.89 73.73 -28.01
C MET A 1 -35.17 72.25 -28.27
N ILE A 2 -36.45 71.87 -28.03
CA ILE A 2 -37.34 71.02 -28.78
C ILE A 2 -36.86 69.60 -29.07
N ALA A 3 -37.28 68.67 -28.29
CA ALA A 3 -38.48 67.82 -28.36
C ALA A 3 -38.60 66.98 -29.66
N ALA A 4 -38.59 65.68 -29.50
CA ALA A 4 -39.55 64.80 -30.16
C ALA A 4 -39.61 63.42 -29.51
N ARG A 5 -40.74 63.15 -28.90
CA ARG A 5 -41.20 61.78 -28.51
C ARG A 5 -41.70 61.10 -29.80
N ILE A 6 -41.31 59.84 -29.95
CA ILE A 6 -42.10 58.89 -30.74
C ILE A 6 -42.36 57.64 -29.91
N ARG A 7 -43.64 57.46 -29.56
CA ARG A 7 -44.24 56.20 -29.09
C ARG A 7 -44.60 55.41 -30.37
N ILE A 8 -44.20 54.13 -30.38
CA ILE A 8 -44.92 53.15 -31.22
C ILE A 8 -45.13 51.91 -30.33
N SER A 9 -46.41 51.73 -30.05
CA SER A 9 -46.97 50.47 -29.55
C SER A 9 -47.15 49.51 -30.71
N SER A 10 -46.89 48.21 -30.46
CA SER A 10 -47.72 47.12 -30.99
C SER A 10 -47.05 45.76 -30.62
N LEU A 11 -47.68 45.10 -29.71
CA LEU A 11 -48.08 43.71 -29.74
C LEU A 11 -47.55 42.84 -30.88
N PHE A 12 -46.80 41.83 -30.57
CA PHE A 12 -46.99 40.54 -31.19
C PHE A 12 -46.79 39.43 -30.14
N ALA A 13 -47.76 38.55 -30.13
CA ALA A 13 -48.01 37.51 -29.19
C ALA A 13 -47.12 36.27 -29.46
N LEU A 14 -46.81 35.61 -28.36
CA LEU A 14 -46.74 34.16 -28.12
C LEU A 14 -46.28 33.24 -29.26
N PHE A 15 -45.18 32.52 -28.98
CA PHE A 15 -45.22 31.06 -29.02
C PHE A 15 -44.21 30.50 -28.04
N LEU A 16 -44.75 29.99 -26.95
CA LEU A 16 -44.01 29.29 -25.88
C LEU A 16 -43.77 27.85 -26.35
N GLY A 17 -42.60 27.60 -26.89
CA GLY A 17 -42.11 26.24 -27.14
C GLY A 17 -41.27 25.78 -25.96
N PHE A 18 -41.91 25.17 -24.94
CA PHE A 18 -41.23 24.56 -23.79
C PHE A 18 -40.66 23.20 -24.26
N MET A 19 -39.48 23.23 -24.80
CA MET A 19 -38.70 22.02 -25.11
C MET A 19 -38.05 21.54 -23.82
N LEU A 20 -38.71 20.62 -23.12
CA LEU A 20 -38.16 19.86 -21.99
C LEU A 20 -37.00 19.03 -22.52
N LEU A 21 -35.78 19.58 -22.42
CA LEU A 21 -34.55 18.79 -22.48
C LEU A 21 -34.45 18.00 -21.16
N VAL A 22 -34.96 16.78 -21.17
CA VAL A 22 -34.62 15.81 -20.13
C VAL A 22 -33.15 15.47 -20.33
N CYS A 23 -32.29 16.26 -19.67
CA CYS A 23 -30.88 15.95 -19.54
C CYS A 23 -30.77 14.74 -18.57
N CYS A 24 -30.72 13.55 -19.16
CA CYS A 24 -30.36 12.34 -18.40
C CYS A 24 -28.90 12.53 -17.92
N THR A 25 -28.73 13.19 -16.77
CA THR A 25 -27.45 13.22 -16.07
C THR A 25 -27.22 11.83 -15.48
N ILE A 26 -26.59 10.96 -16.25
CA ILE A 26 -25.99 9.75 -15.72
C ILE A 26 -24.92 10.25 -14.73
N PRO A 27 -24.92 9.78 -13.45
CA PRO A 27 -23.90 10.22 -12.52
C PRO A 27 -22.55 9.65 -12.97
N VAL A 28 -21.76 10.48 -13.65
CA VAL A 28 -20.37 10.19 -14.07
C VAL A 28 -19.49 9.81 -12.87
N GLN A 29 -19.91 10.19 -11.67
CA GLN A 29 -19.18 9.96 -10.44
C GLN A 29 -19.03 8.46 -10.08
N ALA A 30 -20.08 7.65 -10.29
CA ALA A 30 -20.03 6.21 -9.96
C ALA A 30 -19.11 5.39 -10.88
N ALA A 31 -18.97 5.80 -12.15
CA ALA A 31 -18.09 5.14 -13.10
C ALA A 31 -16.59 5.43 -12.83
N SER A 32 -16.26 6.62 -12.30
CA SER A 32 -14.88 6.99 -11.97
C SER A 32 -14.37 6.31 -10.70
N GLU A 33 -15.25 6.06 -9.73
CA GLU A 33 -14.88 5.43 -8.45
C GLU A 33 -14.67 3.91 -8.59
N ALA A 34 -15.44 3.24 -9.44
CA ALA A 34 -15.27 1.82 -9.74
C ALA A 34 -14.00 1.52 -10.56
N ALA A 35 -13.56 2.45 -11.42
CA ALA A 35 -12.34 2.30 -12.22
C ALA A 35 -11.07 2.70 -11.44
N ALA A 36 -11.18 3.55 -10.41
CA ALA A 36 -10.03 4.02 -9.64
C ALA A 36 -9.48 2.97 -8.65
N LYS A 37 -10.31 2.07 -8.12
CA LYS A 37 -9.89 1.03 -7.16
C LYS A 37 -8.86 0.05 -7.72
N PRO A 38 -9.02 -0.58 -8.90
CA PRO A 38 -8.03 -1.48 -9.46
C PRO A 38 -6.69 -0.78 -9.75
N VAL A 39 -6.72 0.42 -10.30
CA VAL A 39 -5.50 1.22 -10.60
C VAL A 39 -4.74 1.56 -9.32
N ALA A 40 -5.43 1.92 -8.24
CA ALA A 40 -4.79 2.21 -6.97
C ALA A 40 -4.09 0.98 -6.37
N ILE A 41 -4.68 -0.22 -6.45
CA ILE A 41 -4.06 -1.45 -5.93
C ILE A 41 -2.80 -1.81 -6.73
N GLU A 42 -2.81 -1.72 -8.05
CA GLU A 42 -1.62 -1.97 -8.87
C GLU A 42 -0.50 -0.98 -8.56
N GLN A 43 -0.80 0.30 -8.40
CA GLN A 43 0.18 1.31 -7.98
C GLN A 43 0.81 0.98 -6.61
N TYR A 44 0.02 0.48 -5.65
CA TYR A 44 0.54 0.04 -4.36
C TYR A 44 1.43 -1.20 -4.48
N LYS A 45 1.08 -2.15 -5.37
CA LYS A 45 1.92 -3.32 -5.67
C LYS A 45 3.26 -2.92 -6.27
N ASP A 46 3.25 -2.03 -7.26
CA ASP A 46 4.48 -1.54 -7.90
C ASP A 46 5.37 -0.82 -6.89
N THR A 47 4.78 0.03 -6.05
CA THR A 47 5.51 0.69 -4.96
C THR A 47 6.09 -0.33 -3.98
N ALA A 48 5.32 -1.29 -3.51
CA ALA A 48 5.78 -2.32 -2.58
C ALA A 48 6.96 -3.12 -3.16
N LYS A 49 6.82 -3.54 -4.43
CA LYS A 49 7.86 -4.28 -5.15
C LYS A 49 9.14 -3.46 -5.31
N ALA A 50 9.05 -2.23 -5.81
CA ALA A 50 10.19 -1.36 -6.01
C ALA A 50 10.93 -1.05 -4.69
N MET A 51 10.18 -0.76 -3.63
CA MET A 51 10.73 -0.50 -2.31
C MET A 51 11.45 -1.73 -1.74
N VAL A 52 10.81 -2.92 -1.78
CA VAL A 52 11.44 -4.14 -1.27
C VAL A 52 12.68 -4.49 -2.06
N HIS A 53 12.64 -4.39 -3.39
CA HIS A 53 13.80 -4.68 -4.25
C HIS A 53 14.99 -3.76 -3.92
N GLY A 54 14.78 -2.46 -3.85
CA GLY A 54 15.82 -1.49 -3.52
C GLY A 54 16.40 -1.71 -2.12
N PHE A 55 15.55 -1.99 -1.13
CA PHE A 55 15.99 -2.23 0.25
C PHE A 55 16.68 -3.60 0.41
N ALA A 56 16.23 -4.65 -0.27
CA ALA A 56 16.90 -5.95 -0.28
C ALA A 56 18.33 -5.83 -0.85
N ALA A 57 18.46 -5.18 -2.01
CA ALA A 57 19.76 -4.96 -2.64
C ALA A 57 20.69 -4.10 -1.76
N GLY A 58 20.18 -2.99 -1.23
CA GLY A 58 20.94 -2.10 -0.34
C GLY A 58 21.42 -2.79 0.94
N LEU A 59 20.55 -3.56 1.60
CA LEU A 59 20.92 -4.35 2.78
C LEU A 59 21.92 -5.46 2.43
N GLY A 60 21.73 -6.16 1.30
CA GLY A 60 22.69 -7.17 0.84
C GLY A 60 24.11 -6.59 0.70
N GLY A 61 24.23 -5.45 0.07
CA GLY A 61 25.52 -4.72 -0.05
C GLY A 61 26.07 -4.28 1.30
N ALA A 62 25.23 -3.67 2.16
CA ALA A 62 25.66 -3.20 3.48
C ALA A 62 26.10 -4.34 4.42
N LEU A 63 25.51 -5.53 4.29
CA LEU A 63 25.81 -6.70 5.11
C LEU A 63 27.01 -7.52 4.60
N ALA A 64 27.47 -7.32 3.38
CA ALA A 64 28.49 -8.16 2.73
C ALA A 64 29.76 -8.32 3.56
N ASN A 65 30.19 -7.25 4.23
CA ASN A 65 31.41 -7.23 5.05
C ASN A 65 31.17 -7.29 6.57
N VAL A 66 29.92 -7.39 7.02
CA VAL A 66 29.58 -7.50 8.44
C VAL A 66 29.57 -8.97 8.84
N LYS A 67 30.59 -9.39 9.61
CA LYS A 67 30.77 -10.81 9.98
C LYS A 67 30.04 -11.20 11.26
N ASN A 68 29.91 -10.27 12.19
CA ASN A 68 29.27 -10.53 13.48
C ASN A 68 27.75 -10.50 13.34
N GLU A 69 27.07 -11.55 13.80
CA GLU A 69 25.60 -11.69 13.68
C GLU A 69 24.85 -10.58 14.44
N LYS A 70 25.31 -10.21 15.63
CA LYS A 70 24.71 -9.12 16.40
C LYS A 70 24.77 -7.78 15.65
N ASP A 71 25.90 -7.52 15.00
CA ASP A 71 26.11 -6.29 14.22
C ASP A 71 25.24 -6.30 12.96
N ARG A 72 25.09 -7.46 12.31
CA ARG A 72 24.15 -7.64 11.17
C ARG A 72 22.72 -7.31 11.60
N ILE A 73 22.25 -7.89 12.70
CA ILE A 73 20.92 -7.65 13.23
C ILE A 73 20.71 -6.17 13.59
N ASN A 74 21.70 -5.55 14.26
CA ASN A 74 21.64 -4.13 14.63
C ASN A 74 21.57 -3.22 13.40
N LEU A 75 22.38 -3.51 12.38
CA LEU A 75 22.36 -2.76 11.12
C LEU A 75 21.00 -2.89 10.44
N ILE A 76 20.46 -4.10 10.28
CA ILE A 76 19.13 -4.33 9.70
C ILE A 76 18.06 -3.54 10.47
N ARG A 77 18.05 -3.62 11.80
CA ARG A 77 17.10 -2.91 12.66
C ARG A 77 17.17 -1.40 12.48
N SER A 78 18.38 -0.85 12.49
CA SER A 78 18.60 0.58 12.30
C SER A 78 18.18 1.05 10.91
N PHE A 79 18.40 0.23 9.91
CA PHE A 79 18.09 0.55 8.51
C PHE A 79 16.57 0.61 8.26
N VAL A 80 15.79 -0.31 8.81
CA VAL A 80 14.35 -0.37 8.56
C VAL A 80 13.52 0.45 9.56
N ALA A 81 14.03 0.72 10.77
CA ALA A 81 13.27 1.34 11.84
C ALA A 81 12.65 2.69 11.49
N PRO A 82 13.34 3.64 10.81
CA PRO A 82 12.80 4.97 10.52
C PRO A 82 11.87 5.00 9.32
N VAL A 83 11.82 3.94 8.51
CA VAL A 83 11.15 3.98 7.21
C VAL A 83 9.64 3.85 7.35
N ARG A 84 8.93 4.84 6.84
CA ARG A 84 7.47 4.86 6.67
C ARG A 84 7.15 5.41 5.29
N PHE A 85 6.11 4.87 4.67
CA PHE A 85 5.63 5.34 3.37
C PHE A 85 4.13 5.09 3.24
N TYR A 86 3.55 5.44 2.13
CA TYR A 86 2.15 5.71 1.87
C TYR A 86 1.66 6.97 2.62
N SER A 87 0.61 7.58 2.14
CA SER A 87 0.08 8.84 2.70
C SER A 87 -0.38 8.74 4.15
N ASP A 88 -0.78 7.53 4.57
CA ASP A 88 -1.22 7.23 5.95
C ASP A 88 -0.10 6.64 6.83
N ASN A 89 1.16 6.63 6.36
CA ASN A 89 2.30 6.02 7.03
C ASN A 89 2.13 4.54 7.40
N SER A 90 1.22 3.82 6.74
CA SER A 90 0.98 2.40 6.98
C SER A 90 2.01 1.48 6.34
N GLY A 91 2.81 2.00 5.42
CA GLY A 91 3.93 1.29 4.80
C GLY A 91 5.13 1.22 5.74
N TYR A 92 5.66 0.02 5.94
CA TYR A 92 6.84 -0.24 6.78
C TYR A 92 7.48 -1.57 6.38
N PHE A 93 8.74 -1.77 6.78
CA PHE A 93 9.44 -3.03 6.53
C PHE A 93 9.46 -3.96 7.73
N TYR A 94 9.50 -5.25 7.41
CA TYR A 94 9.80 -6.35 8.32
C TYR A 94 10.86 -7.26 7.71
N VAL A 95 11.70 -7.85 8.54
CA VAL A 95 12.76 -8.79 8.15
C VAL A 95 12.67 -10.04 9.02
N TYR A 96 12.77 -11.18 8.38
CA TYR A 96 12.82 -12.50 9.04
C TYR A 96 14.00 -13.30 8.53
N ASP A 97 14.45 -14.26 9.32
CA ASP A 97 15.40 -15.27 8.87
C ASP A 97 14.71 -16.50 8.25
N SER A 98 15.52 -17.42 7.75
CA SER A 98 15.04 -18.69 7.15
C SER A 98 14.35 -19.64 8.14
N LYS A 99 14.41 -19.36 9.46
CA LYS A 99 13.73 -20.09 10.53
C LYS A 99 12.45 -19.40 11.01
N CYS A 100 12.01 -18.34 10.30
CA CYS A 100 10.85 -17.51 10.65
C CYS A 100 11.01 -16.72 11.97
N VAL A 101 12.25 -16.46 12.42
CA VAL A 101 12.51 -15.56 13.53
C VAL A 101 12.45 -14.12 13.01
N ASN A 102 11.70 -13.26 13.70
CA ASN A 102 11.66 -11.84 13.34
C ASN A 102 12.98 -11.16 13.69
N VAL A 103 13.73 -10.75 12.70
CA VAL A 103 14.99 -10.02 12.85
C VAL A 103 14.73 -8.54 13.13
N ALA A 104 13.82 -7.95 12.36
CA ALA A 104 13.44 -6.55 12.50
C ALA A 104 11.97 -6.34 12.11
N HIS A 105 11.27 -5.48 12.84
CA HIS A 105 9.94 -5.01 12.52
C HIS A 105 9.84 -3.53 12.87
N ALA A 106 9.62 -2.69 11.87
CA ALA A 106 9.71 -1.25 12.06
C ALA A 106 8.61 -0.67 12.97
N VAL A 107 7.46 -1.35 13.11
CA VAL A 107 6.32 -0.92 13.95
C VAL A 107 6.21 -1.74 15.24
N GLN A 108 6.18 -3.06 15.13
CA GLN A 108 5.99 -3.98 16.27
C GLN A 108 7.34 -4.51 16.77
N LYS A 109 8.05 -3.69 17.54
CA LYS A 109 9.39 -4.03 18.04
C LYS A 109 9.39 -5.21 19.02
N ASP A 110 8.26 -5.48 19.65
CA ASP A 110 8.05 -6.62 20.54
C ASP A 110 8.10 -7.98 19.83
N LEU A 111 7.99 -8.01 18.50
CA LEU A 111 8.16 -9.22 17.69
C LEU A 111 9.63 -9.59 17.48
N GLN A 112 10.55 -8.64 17.63
CA GLN A 112 11.97 -8.87 17.34
C GLN A 112 12.55 -9.97 18.23
N GLY A 113 13.18 -10.95 17.59
CA GLY A 113 13.73 -12.15 18.25
C GLY A 113 12.73 -13.29 18.46
N LYS A 114 11.42 -13.07 18.20
CA LYS A 114 10.42 -14.13 18.33
C LYS A 114 10.36 -15.00 17.08
N ASN A 115 10.28 -16.31 17.28
CA ASN A 115 9.98 -17.25 16.20
C ASN A 115 8.47 -17.23 15.95
N LEU A 116 8.08 -16.93 14.71
CA LEU A 116 6.68 -16.84 14.27
C LEU A 116 6.31 -17.95 13.27
N TYR A 117 7.07 -19.05 13.27
CA TYR A 117 6.82 -20.18 12.38
C TYR A 117 5.39 -20.73 12.50
N ASP A 118 4.86 -20.81 13.72
CA ASP A 118 3.50 -21.31 13.99
C ASP A 118 2.45 -20.21 14.14
N TYR A 119 2.83 -18.95 13.88
CA TYR A 119 1.88 -17.84 13.94
C TYR A 119 0.83 -17.94 12.83
N LYS A 120 -0.44 -17.88 13.24
CA LYS A 120 -1.59 -17.83 12.34
C LYS A 120 -2.27 -16.47 12.43
N ASP A 121 -2.68 -15.96 11.27
CA ASP A 121 -3.56 -14.79 11.22
C ASP A 121 -5.01 -15.13 11.62
N ALA A 122 -5.89 -14.11 11.62
CA ALA A 122 -7.31 -14.26 11.98
C ALA A 122 -8.09 -15.24 11.08
N LYS A 123 -7.54 -15.63 9.94
CA LYS A 123 -8.13 -16.61 9.01
C LYS A 123 -7.43 -17.98 9.07
N GLY A 124 -6.49 -18.16 10.01
CA GLY A 124 -5.78 -19.42 10.22
C GLY A 124 -4.59 -19.66 9.29
N LYS A 125 -4.18 -18.65 8.49
CA LYS A 125 -3.04 -18.77 7.58
C LYS A 125 -1.72 -18.65 8.35
N TYR A 126 -0.79 -19.56 8.08
CA TYR A 126 0.59 -19.48 8.56
C TYR A 126 1.36 -18.40 7.77
N VAL A 127 1.26 -17.15 8.23
CA VAL A 127 1.71 -15.97 7.48
C VAL A 127 3.19 -16.04 7.17
N ILE A 128 4.04 -16.25 8.18
CA ILE A 128 5.50 -16.15 7.99
C ILE A 128 6.04 -17.31 7.16
N ARG A 129 5.42 -18.50 7.25
CA ARG A 129 5.74 -19.63 6.34
C ARG A 129 5.42 -19.26 4.88
N ALA A 130 4.26 -18.65 4.63
CA ALA A 130 3.87 -18.25 3.27
C ALA A 130 4.81 -17.17 2.70
N LEU A 131 5.23 -16.20 3.52
CA LEU A 131 6.21 -15.18 3.15
C LEU A 131 7.59 -15.81 2.86
N LEU A 132 8.04 -16.75 3.71
CA LEU A 132 9.30 -17.47 3.51
C LEU A 132 9.28 -18.27 2.18
N GLU A 133 8.20 -18.98 1.90
CA GLU A 133 8.08 -19.73 0.64
C GLU A 133 8.06 -18.83 -0.61
N ALA A 134 7.44 -17.64 -0.51
CA ALA A 134 7.52 -16.65 -1.58
C ALA A 134 8.95 -16.12 -1.77
N SER A 135 9.66 -15.83 -0.68
CA SER A 135 11.05 -15.36 -0.75
C SER A 135 12.01 -16.40 -1.33
N LYS A 136 11.84 -17.70 -1.02
CA LYS A 136 12.62 -18.80 -1.60
C LYS A 136 12.49 -18.92 -3.13
N LYS A 137 11.38 -18.42 -3.68
CA LYS A 137 11.13 -18.36 -5.13
C LYS A 137 11.71 -17.10 -5.79
N GLY A 138 12.48 -16.31 -5.05
CA GLY A 138 13.05 -15.05 -5.51
C GLY A 138 12.19 -13.82 -5.22
N GLY A 139 11.06 -14.00 -4.57
CA GLY A 139 10.13 -12.94 -4.19
C GLY A 139 8.71 -13.21 -4.63
N GLY A 140 7.76 -12.48 -4.06
CA GLY A 140 6.35 -12.64 -4.42
C GLY A 140 5.37 -11.95 -3.50
N PHE A 141 4.13 -11.85 -3.98
CA PHE A 141 3.01 -11.34 -3.22
C PHE A 141 2.36 -12.44 -2.38
N VAL A 142 1.95 -12.07 -1.16
CA VAL A 142 1.20 -12.93 -0.24
C VAL A 142 0.09 -12.09 0.39
N ASP A 143 -1.15 -12.56 0.32
CA ASP A 143 -2.28 -12.02 1.05
C ASP A 143 -2.35 -12.61 2.46
N PHE A 144 -2.63 -11.80 3.46
CA PHE A 144 -2.79 -12.23 4.85
C PHE A 144 -3.47 -11.16 5.69
N TYR A 145 -3.79 -11.47 6.93
CA TYR A 145 -4.31 -10.51 7.90
C TYR A 145 -3.21 -10.10 8.88
N TRP A 146 -3.09 -8.80 9.12
CA TRP A 146 -2.10 -8.27 10.06
C TRP A 146 -2.59 -7.02 10.77
N VAL A 147 -2.09 -6.78 11.98
CA VAL A 147 -2.46 -5.59 12.75
C VAL A 147 -1.96 -4.33 12.04
N LYS A 148 -2.88 -3.43 11.68
CA LYS A 148 -2.55 -2.15 11.05
C LYS A 148 -1.94 -1.20 12.07
N PRO A 149 -0.89 -0.41 11.71
CA PRO A 149 -0.35 0.63 12.59
C PRO A 149 -1.46 1.54 13.15
N GLY A 150 -1.44 1.76 14.47
CA GLY A 150 -2.48 2.56 15.15
C GLY A 150 -3.78 1.82 15.46
N SER A 151 -3.92 0.54 15.08
CA SER A 151 -5.06 -0.33 15.41
C SER A 151 -4.65 -1.47 16.33
N LYS A 152 -5.65 -2.12 16.95
CA LYS A 152 -5.47 -3.39 17.68
C LYS A 152 -6.00 -4.58 16.86
N GLU A 153 -6.74 -4.32 15.79
CA GLU A 153 -7.38 -5.32 14.96
C GLU A 153 -6.54 -5.68 13.74
N GLN A 154 -6.66 -6.93 13.33
CA GLN A 154 -6.07 -7.39 12.08
C GLN A 154 -6.94 -6.94 10.90
N ALA A 155 -6.28 -6.41 9.87
CA ALA A 155 -6.90 -6.02 8.60
C ALA A 155 -6.29 -6.80 7.43
N PRO A 156 -6.99 -6.96 6.31
CA PRO A 156 -6.44 -7.62 5.14
C PRO A 156 -5.25 -6.84 4.61
N LYS A 157 -4.16 -7.53 4.33
CA LYS A 157 -2.89 -6.97 3.86
C LYS A 157 -2.36 -7.79 2.69
N LEU A 158 -1.95 -7.10 1.64
CA LEU A 158 -1.18 -7.68 0.56
C LEU A 158 0.29 -7.36 0.80
N GLY A 159 1.08 -8.37 1.17
CA GLY A 159 2.51 -8.25 1.38
C GLY A 159 3.31 -8.62 0.14
N TYR A 160 4.49 -8.04 0.00
CA TYR A 160 5.50 -8.42 -0.96
C TYR A 160 6.82 -8.68 -0.25
N VAL A 161 7.53 -9.72 -0.63
CA VAL A 161 8.81 -10.10 -0.03
C VAL A 161 9.85 -10.44 -1.10
N GLU A 162 11.12 -10.22 -0.78
CA GLU A 162 12.29 -10.73 -1.52
C GLU A 162 13.36 -11.22 -0.56
N PRO A 163 14.25 -12.14 -0.99
CA PRO A 163 15.43 -12.50 -0.22
C PRO A 163 16.40 -11.31 -0.19
N ILE A 164 17.15 -11.16 0.90
CA ILE A 164 18.27 -10.21 0.98
C ILE A 164 19.51 -10.92 0.42
N PRO A 165 20.08 -10.44 -0.69
CA PRO A 165 21.21 -11.10 -1.36
C PRO A 165 22.40 -11.39 -0.42
N GLY A 166 23.00 -12.58 -0.53
CA GLY A 166 24.14 -12.97 0.29
C GLY A 166 23.85 -13.26 1.76
N THR A 167 22.57 -13.43 2.11
CA THR A 167 22.12 -13.72 3.48
C THR A 167 21.07 -14.83 3.52
N ASP A 168 20.72 -15.29 4.71
CA ASP A 168 19.55 -16.14 4.98
C ASP A 168 18.31 -15.38 5.41
N TYR A 169 18.33 -14.06 5.26
CA TYR A 169 17.21 -13.18 5.58
C TYR A 169 16.33 -12.88 4.37
N PHE A 170 15.07 -12.55 4.64
CA PHE A 170 14.18 -11.93 3.66
C PHE A 170 13.52 -10.69 4.24
N ILE A 171 13.27 -9.72 3.38
CA ILE A 171 12.63 -8.45 3.71
C ILE A 171 11.28 -8.35 3.00
N GLY A 172 10.33 -7.72 3.65
CA GLY A 172 9.03 -7.45 3.06
C GLY A 172 8.37 -6.20 3.56
N THR A 173 7.37 -5.80 2.82
CA THR A 173 6.41 -4.76 3.15
C THR A 173 5.02 -5.18 2.70
N GLY A 174 4.04 -4.28 2.74
CA GLY A 174 2.71 -4.53 2.18
C GLY A 174 1.77 -3.36 2.36
N VAL A 175 0.65 -3.43 1.63
CA VAL A 175 -0.45 -2.47 1.69
C VAL A 175 -1.65 -3.10 2.39
N TYR A 176 -2.31 -2.33 3.25
CA TYR A 176 -3.59 -2.74 3.83
C TYR A 176 -4.70 -2.48 2.82
N LEU A 177 -5.51 -3.50 2.60
CA LEU A 177 -6.63 -3.43 1.67
C LEU A 177 -7.85 -2.82 2.37
N PRO A 178 -8.75 -2.14 1.61
CA PRO A 178 -9.99 -1.59 2.16
C PRO A 178 -10.93 -2.67 2.68
#